data_8430bbcb45897019742de262c3a6d3b9
#
_entry.id   8430bbcb45897019742de262c3a6d3b9
#
_cell.length_a   1.000
_cell.length_b   1.000
_cell.length_c   1.000
_cell.angle_alpha   90.00
_cell.angle_beta   90.00
_cell.angle_gamma   90.00
#
_symmetry.space_group_name_H-M   'P 1'
#
loop_
_entity.id
_entity.type
_entity.pdbx_description
1 polymer ?
#
loop_
_entity_poly.entity_id
_entity_poly.type
_entity_poly.pdbx_seq_one_letter_code
_entity_poly.pdbx_strand_id
1 'polypeptide(L)'
;DRQKLQEYEETKEQVLALWNQLEEEKTQLQVDKDQLEADKADLENQKSELDVMLTKKKQESANYDAEIKKAKQEASVAKALLQQEQKQLKQLQTQARQGNTAAATGTYATTNYTSVIENASGSDMGKRLAKYACQYIGNPYVAGGTSLTNGADCSGFTFRIYSDFGYSIPRTSYEQRSCGTGVDYSNAQPGDLICYDGHVAMYIGGGLIVHASTQRTGIKISNANYRPILAVRRVV
;
A
#
# COMPACT_ATOMS: atom_id res chain seq x y z
N ASP A 1 -29.00 57.03 -69.30
CA ASP A 1 -29.09 57.59 -67.94
C ASP A 1 -29.77 56.65 -66.95
N ARG A 2 -30.77 55.86 -67.35
CA ARG A 2 -31.46 54.89 -66.47
C ARG A 2 -30.56 53.75 -66.04
N GLN A 3 -29.72 53.27 -66.96
CA GLN A 3 -28.81 52.18 -66.72
C GLN A 3 -27.69 52.58 -65.70
N LYS A 4 -27.17 53.74 -65.81
CA LYS A 4 -26.17 54.28 -64.86
C LYS A 4 -26.74 54.49 -63.44
N LEU A 5 -28.02 54.82 -63.36
CA LEU A 5 -28.69 55.00 -62.06
C LEU A 5 -28.86 53.65 -61.41
N GLN A 6 -29.18 52.62 -62.16
CA GLN A 6 -29.34 51.21 -61.65
C GLN A 6 -27.99 50.64 -61.20
N GLU A 7 -26.92 50.81 -61.98
CA GLU A 7 -25.56 50.45 -61.60
C GLU A 7 -25.09 51.16 -60.32
N TYR A 8 -25.45 52.38 -60.12
CA TYR A 8 -25.18 53.13 -58.90
C TYR A 8 -25.90 52.59 -57.68
N GLU A 9 -27.19 52.24 -57.80
CA GLU A 9 -27.99 51.68 -56.75
C GLU A 9 -27.49 50.27 -56.33
N GLU A 10 -27.16 49.44 -57.33
CA GLU A 10 -26.56 48.11 -57.08
C GLU A 10 -25.19 48.22 -56.35
N THR A 11 -24.33 49.17 -56.76
CA THR A 11 -23.07 49.39 -56.12
C THR A 11 -23.22 49.93 -54.69
N LYS A 12 -24.20 50.79 -54.46
CA LYS A 12 -24.54 51.28 -53.13
C LYS A 12 -25.01 50.21 -52.18
N GLU A 13 -25.85 49.29 -52.66
CA GLU A 13 -26.31 48.12 -51.89
C GLU A 13 -25.16 47.17 -51.55
N GLN A 14 -24.25 46.92 -52.49
CA GLN A 14 -23.07 46.12 -52.25
C GLN A 14 -22.13 46.75 -51.20
N VAL A 15 -21.93 48.07 -51.28
CA VAL A 15 -21.11 48.81 -50.29
C VAL A 15 -21.75 48.73 -48.91
N LEU A 16 -23.06 48.88 -48.80
CA LEU A 16 -23.78 48.74 -47.52
C LEU A 16 -23.70 47.33 -46.96
N ALA A 17 -23.80 46.32 -47.79
CA ALA A 17 -23.65 44.93 -47.36
C ALA A 17 -22.23 44.62 -46.83
N LEU A 18 -21.20 45.11 -47.55
CA LEU A 18 -19.82 45.03 -47.15
C LEU A 18 -19.54 45.77 -45.82
N TRP A 19 -20.15 46.95 -45.63
CA TRP A 19 -20.08 47.69 -44.38
C TRP A 19 -20.65 46.92 -43.20
N ASN A 20 -21.81 46.32 -43.34
CA ASN A 20 -22.45 45.54 -42.31
C ASN A 20 -21.62 44.30 -41.98
N GLN A 21 -21.08 43.62 -43.00
CA GLN A 21 -20.20 42.49 -42.78
C GLN A 21 -18.91 42.86 -42.03
N LEU A 22 -18.33 44.01 -42.38
CA LEU A 22 -17.14 44.53 -41.69
C LEU A 22 -17.39 44.86 -40.23
N GLU A 23 -18.56 45.42 -39.87
CA GLU A 23 -18.92 45.68 -38.48
C GLU A 23 -19.20 44.38 -37.68
N GLU A 24 -19.79 43.36 -38.31
CA GLU A 24 -19.96 42.04 -37.71
C GLU A 24 -18.60 41.37 -37.46
N GLU A 25 -17.70 41.35 -38.44
CA GLU A 25 -16.35 40.79 -38.27
C GLU A 25 -15.55 41.50 -37.19
N LYS A 26 -15.65 42.85 -37.14
CA LYS A 26 -15.00 43.64 -36.11
C LYS A 26 -15.51 43.34 -34.71
N THR A 27 -16.82 43.11 -34.56
CA THR A 27 -17.45 42.74 -33.30
C THR A 27 -16.99 41.35 -32.88
N GLN A 28 -16.95 40.40 -33.82
CA GLN A 28 -16.47 39.04 -33.56
C GLN A 28 -14.97 39.04 -33.15
N LEU A 29 -14.17 39.80 -33.85
CA LEU A 29 -12.73 39.92 -33.53
C LEU A 29 -12.50 40.49 -32.12
N GLN A 30 -13.36 41.39 -31.65
CA GLN A 30 -13.27 41.92 -30.28
C GLN A 30 -13.61 40.84 -29.26
N VAL A 31 -14.65 40.03 -29.51
CA VAL A 31 -15.05 38.89 -28.66
C VAL A 31 -13.92 37.85 -28.59
N ASP A 32 -13.36 37.48 -29.74
CA ASP A 32 -12.25 36.53 -29.82
C ASP A 32 -11.00 37.02 -29.07
N LYS A 33 -10.72 38.31 -29.16
CA LYS A 33 -9.62 38.94 -28.42
C LYS A 33 -9.84 38.87 -26.90
N ASP A 34 -11.04 39.21 -26.45
CA ASP A 34 -11.38 39.16 -25.00
C ASP A 34 -11.32 37.74 -24.47
N GLN A 35 -11.77 36.76 -25.28
CA GLN A 35 -11.66 35.31 -24.92
C GLN A 35 -10.18 34.87 -24.84
N LEU A 36 -9.35 35.29 -25.79
CA LEU A 36 -7.93 34.96 -25.78
C LEU A 36 -7.19 35.56 -24.59
N GLU A 37 -7.55 36.77 -24.14
CA GLU A 37 -6.99 37.38 -22.92
C GLU A 37 -7.44 36.58 -21.66
N ALA A 38 -8.68 36.13 -21.60
CA ALA A 38 -9.19 35.26 -20.51
C ALA A 38 -8.46 33.92 -20.48
N ASP A 39 -8.34 33.24 -21.62
CA ASP A 39 -7.65 31.94 -21.73
C ASP A 39 -6.16 32.08 -21.35
N LYS A 40 -5.51 33.19 -21.73
CA LYS A 40 -4.13 33.46 -21.33
C LYS A 40 -3.99 33.61 -19.81
N ALA A 41 -4.91 34.33 -19.17
CA ALA A 41 -4.90 34.48 -17.72
C ALA A 41 -5.11 33.14 -16.99
N ASP A 42 -6.01 32.28 -17.51
CA ASP A 42 -6.25 30.94 -16.95
C ASP A 42 -5.01 30.05 -17.11
N LEU A 43 -4.36 30.06 -18.25
CA LEU A 43 -3.11 29.35 -18.49
C LEU A 43 -1.97 29.81 -17.56
N GLU A 44 -1.86 31.10 -17.27
CA GLU A 44 -0.87 31.60 -16.31
C GLU A 44 -1.16 31.12 -14.88
N ASN A 45 -2.44 31.07 -14.48
CA ASN A 45 -2.85 30.52 -13.20
C ASN A 45 -2.53 29.02 -13.10
N GLN A 46 -2.92 28.22 -14.10
CA GLN A 46 -2.63 26.79 -14.16
C GLN A 46 -1.12 26.52 -14.10
N LYS A 47 -0.32 27.32 -14.81
CA LYS A 47 1.14 27.21 -14.76
C LYS A 47 1.67 27.47 -13.34
N SER A 48 1.17 28.50 -12.67
CA SER A 48 1.55 28.82 -11.29
C SER A 48 1.21 27.68 -10.32
N GLU A 49 0.01 27.10 -10.42
CA GLU A 49 -0.40 25.94 -9.62
C GLU A 49 0.48 24.71 -9.87
N LEU A 50 0.82 24.48 -11.14
CA LEU A 50 1.71 23.37 -11.52
C LEU A 50 3.11 23.55 -10.92
N ASP A 51 3.66 24.77 -10.94
CA ASP A 51 4.97 25.07 -10.36
C ASP A 51 4.99 24.85 -8.83
N VAL A 52 3.90 25.20 -8.13
CA VAL A 52 3.73 24.92 -6.69
C VAL A 52 3.68 23.42 -6.44
N MET A 53 2.86 22.68 -7.21
CA MET A 53 2.78 21.21 -7.10
C MET A 53 4.12 20.53 -7.39
N LEU A 54 4.84 20.99 -8.41
CA LEU A 54 6.16 20.47 -8.77
C LEU A 54 7.17 20.68 -7.65
N THR A 55 7.16 21.87 -7.03
CA THR A 55 8.03 22.19 -5.90
C THR A 55 7.72 21.29 -4.70
N LYS A 56 6.43 21.10 -4.39
CA LYS A 56 5.99 20.19 -3.33
C LYS A 56 6.42 18.75 -3.59
N LYS A 57 6.25 18.27 -4.83
CA LYS A 57 6.66 16.90 -5.21
C LYS A 57 8.17 16.69 -5.16
N LYS A 58 8.96 17.70 -5.53
CA LYS A 58 10.43 17.65 -5.37
C LYS A 58 10.84 17.55 -3.91
N GLN A 59 10.15 18.28 -3.03
CA GLN A 59 10.42 18.24 -1.59
C GLN A 59 10.01 16.88 -0.96
N GLU A 60 8.86 16.32 -1.34
CA GLU A 60 8.45 14.97 -0.94
C GLU A 60 9.47 13.93 -1.41
N SER A 61 9.94 14.00 -2.66
CA SER A 61 10.97 13.10 -3.19
C SER A 61 12.27 13.17 -2.39
N ALA A 62 12.74 14.38 -2.06
CA ALA A 62 13.94 14.55 -1.26
C ALA A 62 13.79 13.98 0.17
N ASN A 63 12.60 14.11 0.76
CA ASN A 63 12.30 13.49 2.06
C ASN A 63 12.33 11.97 1.99
N TYR A 64 11.74 11.36 0.94
CA TYR A 64 11.81 9.91 0.73
C TYR A 64 13.25 9.42 0.52
N ASP A 65 14.07 10.16 -0.21
CA ASP A 65 15.48 9.81 -0.39
C ASP A 65 16.25 9.82 0.95
N ALA A 66 15.95 10.78 1.81
CA ALA A 66 16.53 10.85 3.15
C ALA A 66 16.07 9.68 4.04
N GLU A 67 14.78 9.32 4.00
CA GLU A 67 14.24 8.16 4.71
C GLU A 67 14.83 6.84 4.21
N ILE A 68 14.96 6.68 2.89
CA ILE A 68 15.60 5.51 2.28
C ILE A 68 17.06 5.40 2.72
N LYS A 69 17.79 6.52 2.78
CA LYS A 69 19.18 6.52 3.26
C LYS A 69 19.28 6.11 4.71
N LYS A 70 18.40 6.62 5.57
CA LYS A 70 18.30 6.24 6.98
C LYS A 70 17.97 4.76 7.15
N ALA A 71 16.95 4.27 6.44
CA ALA A 71 16.56 2.86 6.47
C ALA A 71 17.69 1.92 5.99
N LYS A 72 18.47 2.33 4.99
CA LYS A 72 19.64 1.56 4.53
C LYS A 72 20.74 1.51 5.59
N GLN A 73 20.96 2.58 6.33
CA GLN A 73 21.93 2.61 7.45
C GLN A 73 21.47 1.70 8.59
N GLU A 74 20.20 1.78 8.99
CA GLU A 74 19.62 0.92 10.03
C GLU A 74 19.68 -0.56 9.61
N ALA A 75 19.38 -0.88 8.35
CA ALA A 75 19.48 -2.23 7.82
C ALA A 75 20.93 -2.76 7.83
N SER A 76 21.93 -1.90 7.59
CA SER A 76 23.35 -2.29 7.64
C SER A 76 23.80 -2.60 9.08
N VAL A 77 23.36 -1.80 10.06
CA VAL A 77 23.62 -2.04 11.47
C VAL A 77 22.96 -3.32 11.96
N ALA A 78 21.67 -3.53 11.60
CA ALA A 78 20.95 -4.75 11.94
C ALA A 78 21.62 -6.00 11.34
N LYS A 79 22.13 -5.91 10.11
CA LYS A 79 22.86 -7.00 9.46
C LYS A 79 24.17 -7.32 10.19
N ALA A 80 24.91 -6.29 10.64
CA ALA A 80 26.15 -6.49 11.42
C ALA A 80 25.85 -7.14 12.78
N LEU A 81 24.79 -6.71 13.47
CA LEU A 81 24.34 -7.31 14.72
C LEU A 81 23.95 -8.78 14.56
N LEU A 82 23.21 -9.09 13.51
CA LEU A 82 22.80 -10.46 13.17
C LEU A 82 24.03 -11.36 12.91
N GLN A 83 25.05 -10.86 12.24
CA GLN A 83 26.29 -11.58 12.01
C GLN A 83 27.05 -11.84 13.33
N GLN A 84 27.02 -10.87 14.25
CA GLN A 84 27.64 -11.03 15.56
C GLN A 84 26.91 -12.07 16.40
N GLU A 85 25.58 -12.05 16.43
CA GLU A 85 24.76 -13.05 17.11
C GLU A 85 24.97 -14.45 16.52
N GLN A 86 25.03 -14.58 15.19
CA GLN A 86 25.33 -15.86 14.54
C GLN A 86 26.70 -16.42 14.91
N LYS A 87 27.73 -15.54 15.08
CA LYS A 87 29.05 -15.95 15.55
C LYS A 87 28.99 -16.43 16.99
N GLN A 88 28.29 -15.72 17.88
CA GLN A 88 28.11 -16.14 19.26
C GLN A 88 27.36 -17.47 19.38
N LEU A 89 26.30 -17.63 18.58
CA LEU A 89 25.53 -18.88 18.53
C LEU A 89 26.41 -20.08 18.08
N LYS A 90 27.24 -19.87 17.05
CA LYS A 90 28.22 -20.88 16.63
C LYS A 90 29.24 -21.22 17.72
N GLN A 91 29.72 -20.22 18.45
CA GLN A 91 30.65 -20.46 19.57
C GLN A 91 29.97 -21.26 20.69
N LEU A 92 28.74 -20.90 21.09
CA LEU A 92 27.95 -21.62 22.07
C LEU A 92 27.64 -23.06 21.63
N GLN A 93 27.31 -23.27 20.35
CA GLN A 93 27.09 -24.60 19.79
C GLN A 93 28.36 -25.46 19.79
N THR A 94 29.53 -24.83 19.58
CA THR A 94 30.83 -25.53 19.61
C THR A 94 31.18 -25.90 21.04
N GLN A 95 30.92 -25.03 22.03
CA GLN A 95 31.10 -25.33 23.46
C GLN A 95 30.13 -26.40 23.96
N ALA A 96 28.87 -26.38 23.50
CA ALA A 96 27.88 -27.40 23.82
C ALA A 96 28.21 -28.78 23.21
N ARG A 97 28.87 -28.82 22.04
CA ARG A 97 29.37 -30.07 21.42
C ARG A 97 30.56 -30.70 22.13
N GLN A 98 31.34 -29.91 22.87
CA GLN A 98 32.45 -30.40 23.68
C GLN A 98 31.99 -30.94 25.03
N GLY A 99 30.75 -30.72 25.44
CA GLY A 99 30.19 -31.10 26.73
C GLY A 99 29.16 -32.22 26.72
N ASN A 100 28.62 -32.67 25.59
CA ASN A 100 27.63 -33.76 25.59
C ASN A 100 27.48 -34.42 24.20
N THR A 101 27.84 -35.69 24.12
CA THR A 101 27.46 -36.58 23.02
C THR A 101 26.05 -37.14 23.31
N ALA A 102 25.03 -36.60 22.66
CA ALA A 102 23.82 -37.29 22.25
C ALA A 102 22.83 -36.36 21.55
N ALA A 103 22.61 -36.66 20.29
CA ALA A 103 21.43 -36.51 19.45
C ALA A 103 20.41 -35.37 19.74
N ALA A 104 20.27 -34.44 18.79
CA ALA A 104 18.99 -34.10 18.16
C ALA A 104 19.21 -33.12 17.00
N THR A 105 19.06 -33.63 15.80
CA THR A 105 19.03 -32.91 14.54
C THR A 105 17.63 -32.28 14.34
N GLY A 106 17.58 -30.98 14.03
CA GLY A 106 16.56 -30.39 13.19
C GLY A 106 15.14 -30.32 13.70
N THR A 107 14.78 -29.31 14.50
CA THR A 107 13.37 -28.87 14.65
C THR A 107 13.25 -27.52 15.41
N TYR A 108 14.21 -26.61 15.36
CA TYR A 108 14.19 -25.43 16.24
C TYR A 108 13.40 -24.22 15.74
N ALA A 109 12.98 -24.18 14.47
CA ALA A 109 12.21 -23.04 13.95
C ALA A 109 10.68 -23.20 14.12
N THR A 110 10.17 -24.43 14.12
CA THR A 110 8.72 -24.70 14.17
C THR A 110 8.20 -24.78 15.62
N THR A 111 9.03 -25.17 16.57
CA THR A 111 8.63 -25.47 17.96
C THR A 111 8.37 -24.20 18.78
N ASN A 112 8.98 -23.09 18.47
CA ASN A 112 8.86 -21.87 19.26
C ASN A 112 7.51 -21.16 19.09
N TYR A 113 6.93 -21.13 17.88
CA TYR A 113 5.66 -20.44 17.64
C TYR A 113 4.45 -21.23 18.12
N THR A 114 4.53 -22.54 18.07
CA THR A 114 3.48 -23.43 18.60
C THR A 114 3.28 -23.18 20.09
N SER A 115 4.37 -23.06 20.86
CA SER A 115 4.28 -22.77 22.30
C SER A 115 3.72 -21.38 22.59
N VAL A 116 4.07 -20.37 21.78
CA VAL A 116 3.50 -19.01 21.89
C VAL A 116 1.99 -19.03 21.67
N ILE A 117 1.53 -19.74 20.62
CA ILE A 117 0.12 -19.87 20.30
C ILE A 117 -0.63 -20.64 21.39
N GLU A 118 -0.07 -21.76 21.88
CA GLU A 118 -0.70 -22.59 22.91
C GLU A 118 -0.87 -21.85 24.24
N ASN A 119 0.15 -21.12 24.66
CA ASN A 119 0.16 -20.40 25.93
C ASN A 119 -0.65 -19.08 25.87
N ALA A 120 -1.03 -18.59 24.67
CA ALA A 120 -1.85 -17.40 24.55
C ALA A 120 -3.30 -17.68 24.95
N SER A 121 -3.96 -16.69 25.55
CA SER A 121 -5.40 -16.71 25.75
C SER A 121 -6.12 -16.65 24.41
N GLY A 122 -7.22 -17.38 24.25
CA GLY A 122 -8.02 -17.34 23.01
C GLY A 122 -8.80 -18.62 22.75
N SER A 123 -9.66 -18.56 21.73
CA SER A 123 -10.46 -19.69 21.29
C SER A 123 -9.58 -20.79 20.68
N ASP A 124 -10.00 -22.06 20.83
CA ASP A 124 -9.32 -23.18 20.18
C ASP A 124 -9.30 -23.03 18.65
N MET A 125 -10.36 -22.44 18.07
CA MET A 125 -10.43 -22.18 16.64
C MET A 125 -9.41 -21.13 16.22
N GLY A 126 -9.29 -20.02 16.95
CA GLY A 126 -8.29 -18.98 16.70
C GLY A 126 -6.86 -19.52 16.78
N LYS A 127 -6.57 -20.38 17.77
CA LYS A 127 -5.28 -21.08 17.89
C LYS A 127 -5.02 -22.01 16.71
N ARG A 128 -6.03 -22.73 16.23
CA ARG A 128 -5.92 -23.60 15.04
C ARG A 128 -5.62 -22.80 13.78
N LEU A 129 -6.31 -21.68 13.55
CA LEU A 129 -6.04 -20.76 12.44
C LEU A 129 -4.60 -20.24 12.48
N ALA A 130 -4.15 -19.78 13.65
CA ALA A 130 -2.80 -19.26 13.84
C ALA A 130 -1.72 -20.33 13.57
N LYS A 131 -1.92 -21.56 14.06
CA LYS A 131 -1.00 -22.68 13.78
C LYS A 131 -0.98 -23.05 12.32
N TYR A 132 -2.14 -23.10 11.66
CA TYR A 132 -2.25 -23.37 10.24
C TYR A 132 -1.55 -22.29 9.41
N ALA A 133 -1.74 -21.04 9.73
CA ALA A 133 -1.08 -19.93 9.08
C ALA A 133 0.46 -20.03 9.17
N CYS A 134 0.99 -20.43 10.32
CA CYS A 134 2.43 -20.57 10.53
C CYS A 134 3.09 -21.67 9.69
N GLN A 135 2.33 -22.65 9.18
CA GLN A 135 2.86 -23.70 8.30
C GLN A 135 3.37 -23.18 6.96
N TYR A 136 2.92 -22.00 6.55
CA TYR A 136 3.24 -21.39 5.25
C TYR A 136 4.37 -20.35 5.31
N ILE A 137 5.03 -20.23 6.46
CA ILE A 137 6.20 -19.34 6.60
C ILE A 137 7.28 -19.74 5.59
N GLY A 138 7.84 -18.73 4.91
CA GLY A 138 8.86 -18.91 3.86
C GLY A 138 8.28 -18.97 2.44
N ASN A 139 6.96 -19.17 2.28
CA ASN A 139 6.33 -19.15 0.96
C ASN A 139 6.27 -17.72 0.38
N PRO A 140 6.20 -17.57 -0.96
CA PRO A 140 6.35 -16.30 -1.62
C PRO A 140 5.16 -15.35 -1.39
N TYR A 141 5.43 -14.04 -1.50
CA TYR A 141 4.43 -13.00 -1.65
C TYR A 141 4.15 -12.75 -3.14
N VAL A 142 2.88 -12.79 -3.53
CA VAL A 142 2.43 -12.40 -4.88
C VAL A 142 1.28 -11.41 -4.76
N ALA A 143 1.44 -10.22 -5.35
CA ALA A 143 0.38 -9.20 -5.35
C ALA A 143 -0.90 -9.75 -6.02
N GLY A 144 -2.05 -9.61 -5.38
CA GLY A 144 -3.32 -10.17 -5.83
C GLY A 144 -3.46 -11.68 -5.63
N GLY A 145 -2.42 -12.38 -5.18
CA GLY A 145 -2.43 -13.82 -4.96
C GLY A 145 -3.21 -14.26 -3.73
N THR A 146 -3.68 -15.51 -3.74
CA THR A 146 -4.40 -16.18 -2.64
C THR A 146 -3.88 -17.58 -2.36
N SER A 147 -2.83 -18.01 -3.05
CA SER A 147 -2.25 -19.35 -2.86
C SER A 147 -1.27 -19.33 -1.69
N LEU A 148 -1.50 -20.17 -0.69
CA LEU A 148 -0.63 -20.26 0.48
C LEU A 148 0.76 -20.81 0.15
N THR A 149 0.91 -21.56 -0.95
CA THR A 149 2.16 -22.18 -1.38
C THR A 149 2.82 -21.46 -2.55
N ASN A 150 2.01 -21.02 -3.55
CA ASN A 150 2.53 -20.41 -4.77
C ASN A 150 2.56 -18.87 -4.72
N GLY A 151 2.01 -18.28 -3.67
CA GLY A 151 2.06 -16.84 -3.39
C GLY A 151 0.71 -16.22 -3.08
N ALA A 152 0.70 -15.45 -2.02
CA ALA A 152 -0.42 -14.65 -1.57
C ALA A 152 0.03 -13.23 -1.25
N ASP A 153 -0.86 -12.24 -1.42
CA ASP A 153 -0.67 -10.93 -0.77
C ASP A 153 -1.18 -10.99 0.68
N CYS A 154 -1.03 -9.89 1.42
CA CYS A 154 -1.35 -9.85 2.85
C CYS A 154 -2.80 -10.23 3.15
N SER A 155 -3.75 -9.68 2.43
CA SER A 155 -5.19 -9.96 2.60
C SER A 155 -5.62 -11.26 1.93
N GLY A 156 -4.97 -11.68 0.85
CA GLY A 156 -5.18 -12.97 0.22
C GLY A 156 -4.70 -14.13 1.11
N PHE A 157 -3.64 -13.92 1.87
CA PHE A 157 -3.15 -14.86 2.87
C PHE A 157 -4.19 -15.09 3.98
N THR A 158 -4.64 -14.03 4.63
CA THR A 158 -5.67 -14.11 5.66
C THR A 158 -6.99 -14.64 5.12
N PHE A 159 -7.45 -14.13 3.96
CA PHE A 159 -8.62 -14.61 3.25
C PHE A 159 -8.59 -16.13 3.05
N ARG A 160 -7.47 -16.66 2.56
CA ARG A 160 -7.33 -18.07 2.28
C ARG A 160 -7.30 -18.91 3.56
N ILE A 161 -6.59 -18.48 4.61
CA ILE A 161 -6.55 -19.16 5.91
C ILE A 161 -7.96 -19.31 6.48
N TYR A 162 -8.76 -18.24 6.51
CA TYR A 162 -10.12 -18.29 7.00
C TYR A 162 -11.03 -19.15 6.13
N SER A 163 -10.89 -19.04 4.79
CA SER A 163 -11.67 -19.84 3.82
C SER A 163 -11.45 -21.34 3.99
N ASP A 164 -10.22 -21.79 4.25
CA ASP A 164 -9.89 -23.21 4.46
C ASP A 164 -10.53 -23.77 5.72
N PHE A 165 -10.95 -22.91 6.65
CA PHE A 165 -11.70 -23.28 7.85
C PHE A 165 -13.21 -23.01 7.75
N GLY A 166 -13.71 -22.65 6.57
CA GLY A 166 -15.12 -22.40 6.31
C GLY A 166 -15.64 -21.02 6.71
N TYR A 167 -14.74 -20.08 7.04
CA TYR A 167 -15.12 -18.71 7.35
C TYR A 167 -14.94 -17.80 6.13
N SER A 168 -15.90 -16.92 5.89
CA SER A 168 -15.83 -15.93 4.82
C SER A 168 -15.42 -14.57 5.38
N ILE A 169 -14.32 -14.02 4.87
CA ILE A 169 -13.91 -12.64 5.11
C ILE A 169 -13.69 -11.91 3.78
N PRO A 170 -13.76 -10.58 3.74
CA PRO A 170 -13.51 -9.83 2.52
C PRO A 170 -12.11 -10.06 1.94
N ARG A 171 -11.97 -9.85 0.60
CA ARG A 171 -10.70 -10.10 -0.10
C ARG A 171 -9.63 -9.04 0.18
N THR A 172 -10.01 -7.79 0.42
CA THR A 172 -9.06 -6.68 0.53
C THR A 172 -8.73 -6.36 1.98
N SER A 173 -7.50 -5.89 2.25
CA SER A 173 -7.08 -5.46 3.58
C SER A 173 -7.91 -4.28 4.12
N TYR A 174 -8.42 -3.44 3.22
CA TYR A 174 -9.30 -2.34 3.56
C TYR A 174 -10.64 -2.82 4.12
N GLU A 175 -11.29 -3.76 3.44
CA GLU A 175 -12.57 -4.33 3.88
C GLU A 175 -12.42 -5.22 5.11
N GLN A 176 -11.30 -5.97 5.23
CA GLN A 176 -11.00 -6.80 6.40
C GLN A 176 -10.88 -5.97 7.69
N ARG A 177 -10.55 -4.68 7.58
CA ARG A 177 -10.53 -3.76 8.72
C ARG A 177 -11.91 -3.56 9.37
N SER A 178 -12.98 -3.88 8.66
CA SER A 178 -14.37 -3.71 9.10
C SER A 178 -15.11 -5.03 9.30
N CYS A 179 -14.47 -6.20 9.05
CA CYS A 179 -15.11 -7.51 9.24
C CYS A 179 -15.09 -7.96 10.71
N GLY A 180 -15.96 -8.88 11.08
CA GLY A 180 -16.03 -9.44 12.43
C GLY A 180 -16.29 -8.37 13.52
N THR A 181 -15.83 -8.63 14.72
CA THR A 181 -15.98 -7.75 15.90
C THR A 181 -14.70 -6.97 16.18
N GLY A 182 -14.80 -5.66 16.49
CA GLY A 182 -13.68 -4.85 16.93
C GLY A 182 -13.20 -5.26 18.32
N VAL A 183 -11.89 -5.34 18.51
CA VAL A 183 -11.26 -5.71 19.77
C VAL A 183 -10.12 -4.76 20.06
N ASP A 184 -9.92 -4.41 21.33
CA ASP A 184 -8.73 -3.66 21.73
C ASP A 184 -7.48 -4.54 21.56
N TYR A 185 -6.36 -3.93 21.17
CA TYR A 185 -5.12 -4.68 20.95
C TYR A 185 -4.64 -5.43 22.20
N SER A 186 -4.87 -4.89 23.39
CA SER A 186 -4.58 -5.57 24.67
C SER A 186 -5.31 -6.88 24.85
N ASN A 187 -6.44 -7.06 24.17
CA ASN A 187 -7.29 -8.25 24.20
C ASN A 187 -7.14 -9.11 22.93
N ALA A 188 -6.12 -8.83 22.11
CA ALA A 188 -5.87 -9.60 20.90
C ALA A 188 -5.53 -11.06 21.22
N GLN A 189 -6.12 -11.97 20.44
CA GLN A 189 -5.99 -13.42 20.61
C GLN A 189 -5.51 -14.07 19.31
N PRO A 190 -4.85 -15.23 19.37
CA PRO A 190 -4.48 -15.98 18.18
C PRO A 190 -5.67 -16.13 17.22
N GLY A 191 -5.43 -15.88 15.95
CA GLY A 191 -6.47 -15.88 14.92
C GLY A 191 -7.10 -14.51 14.65
N ASP A 192 -6.95 -13.49 15.53
CA ASP A 192 -7.43 -12.15 15.24
C ASP A 192 -6.67 -11.51 14.07
N LEU A 193 -7.35 -10.66 13.31
CA LEU A 193 -6.73 -9.84 12.27
C LEU A 193 -6.17 -8.56 12.87
N ILE A 194 -4.91 -8.27 12.63
CA ILE A 194 -4.27 -6.99 12.94
C ILE A 194 -4.21 -6.19 11.65
N CYS A 195 -4.94 -5.07 11.62
CA CYS A 195 -5.11 -4.23 10.44
C CYS A 195 -4.26 -2.96 10.56
N TYR A 196 -3.53 -2.66 9.50
CA TYR A 196 -2.68 -1.49 9.34
C TYR A 196 -3.10 -0.68 8.11
N ASP A 197 -2.46 0.42 7.86
CA ASP A 197 -2.64 1.14 6.61
C ASP A 197 -2.11 0.30 5.43
N GLY A 198 -3.01 -0.04 4.50
CA GLY A 198 -2.70 -0.85 3.31
C GLY A 198 -2.23 -2.28 3.59
N HIS A 199 -2.38 -2.82 4.83
CA HIS A 199 -1.88 -4.13 5.19
C HIS A 199 -2.70 -4.82 6.28
N VAL A 200 -2.64 -6.15 6.30
CA VAL A 200 -3.28 -6.99 7.33
C VAL A 200 -2.40 -8.19 7.67
N ALA A 201 -2.51 -8.66 8.90
CA ALA A 201 -1.78 -9.81 9.43
C ALA A 201 -2.69 -10.63 10.37
N MET A 202 -2.30 -11.86 10.67
CA MET A 202 -2.95 -12.67 11.69
C MET A 202 -2.13 -12.66 12.98
N TYR A 203 -2.77 -12.36 14.10
CA TYR A 203 -2.15 -12.41 15.43
C TYR A 203 -1.94 -13.87 15.87
N ILE A 204 -0.78 -14.15 16.43
CA ILE A 204 -0.42 -15.50 16.88
C ILE A 204 -0.15 -15.62 18.39
N GLY A 205 -0.31 -14.49 19.12
CA GLY A 205 0.01 -14.43 20.55
C GLY A 205 1.37 -13.78 20.81
N GLY A 206 1.62 -13.40 22.07
CA GLY A 206 2.92 -12.86 22.51
C GLY A 206 3.37 -11.58 21.79
N GLY A 207 2.44 -10.77 21.25
CA GLY A 207 2.78 -9.58 20.47
C GLY A 207 3.26 -9.88 19.05
N LEU A 208 3.11 -11.13 18.56
CA LEU A 208 3.58 -11.59 17.26
C LEU A 208 2.43 -11.74 16.26
N ILE A 209 2.77 -11.55 14.99
CA ILE A 209 1.89 -11.75 13.85
C ILE A 209 2.55 -12.65 12.81
N VAL A 210 1.74 -13.37 12.04
CA VAL A 210 2.15 -14.02 10.79
C VAL A 210 1.47 -13.31 9.62
N HIS A 211 2.22 -12.99 8.57
CA HIS A 211 1.71 -12.27 7.43
C HIS A 211 2.50 -12.50 6.14
N ALA A 212 1.85 -12.38 5.00
CA ALA A 212 2.53 -12.23 3.73
C ALA A 212 3.03 -10.77 3.64
N SER A 213 4.33 -10.57 3.83
CA SER A 213 4.93 -9.25 4.10
C SER A 213 5.25 -8.46 2.83
N THR A 214 6.21 -8.94 2.04
CA THR A 214 6.67 -8.31 0.78
C THR A 214 7.15 -9.37 -0.19
N GLN A 215 7.27 -9.02 -1.48
CA GLN A 215 7.85 -9.91 -2.50
C GLN A 215 9.25 -10.42 -2.14
N ARG A 216 10.03 -9.63 -1.40
CA ARG A 216 11.38 -10.01 -0.98
C ARG A 216 11.40 -10.99 0.18
N THR A 217 10.43 -10.91 1.08
CA THR A 217 10.45 -11.63 2.36
C THR A 217 9.42 -12.73 2.46
N GLY A 218 8.43 -12.76 1.57
CA GLY A 218 7.36 -13.75 1.60
C GLY A 218 6.53 -13.70 2.87
N ILE A 219 6.03 -14.87 3.25
CA ILE A 219 5.27 -15.09 4.49
C ILE A 219 6.26 -15.27 5.65
N LYS A 220 6.07 -14.48 6.70
CA LYS A 220 6.97 -14.46 7.87
C LYS A 220 6.27 -14.06 9.15
N ILE A 221 6.97 -14.18 10.27
CA ILE A 221 6.58 -13.61 11.55
C ILE A 221 7.22 -12.23 11.75
N SER A 222 6.48 -11.35 12.40
CA SER A 222 6.94 -10.01 12.81
C SER A 222 6.29 -9.63 14.15
N ASN A 223 6.83 -8.59 14.81
CA ASN A 223 6.14 -7.96 15.93
C ASN A 223 4.88 -7.26 15.44
N ALA A 224 3.77 -7.36 16.16
CA ALA A 224 2.52 -6.69 15.79
C ALA A 224 2.66 -5.17 15.76
N ASN A 225 3.51 -4.61 16.63
CA ASN A 225 3.72 -3.16 16.76
C ASN A 225 4.81 -2.60 15.82
N TYR A 226 5.18 -3.34 14.74
CA TYR A 226 6.18 -2.85 13.78
C TYR A 226 5.72 -1.63 12.97
N ARG A 227 4.43 -1.34 13.00
CA ARG A 227 3.78 -0.13 12.46
C ARG A 227 2.50 0.19 13.25
N PRO A 228 1.90 1.38 13.11
CA PRO A 228 0.66 1.74 13.79
C PRO A 228 -0.49 0.78 13.45
N ILE A 229 -1.11 0.21 14.49
CA ILE A 229 -2.28 -0.65 14.37
C ILE A 229 -3.52 0.24 14.23
N LEU A 230 -4.31 0.04 13.19
CA LEU A 230 -5.55 0.80 12.96
C LEU A 230 -6.79 0.10 13.52
N ALA A 231 -6.80 -1.23 13.52
CA ALA A 231 -7.87 -2.02 14.09
C ALA A 231 -7.40 -3.45 14.39
N VAL A 232 -8.03 -4.07 15.37
CA VAL A 232 -7.98 -5.52 15.59
C VAL A 232 -9.38 -6.07 15.36
N ARG A 233 -9.48 -7.15 14.58
CA ARG A 233 -10.77 -7.72 14.18
C ARG A 233 -10.83 -9.21 14.53
N ARG A 234 -11.82 -9.60 15.31
CA ARG A 234 -12.11 -10.98 15.67
C ARG A 234 -13.21 -11.54 14.79
N VAL A 235 -12.94 -12.67 14.16
CA VAL A 235 -13.89 -13.36 13.28
C VAL A 235 -14.38 -14.65 13.94
N VAL A 236 -13.55 -15.28 14.83
CA VAL A 236 -13.82 -16.55 15.51
C VAL A 236 -13.54 -16.49 17.00
#